data_a42a6ae665869b9f74896bf1481f4645
#
_entry.id   a42a6ae665869b9f74896bf1481f4645
#
_cell.length_a   1.000
_cell.length_b   1.000
_cell.length_c   1.000
_cell.angle_alpha   90.00
_cell.angle_beta   90.00
_cell.angle_gamma   90.00
#
_symmetry.space_group_name_H-M   'P 1'
#
loop_
_entity.id
_entity.type
_entity.pdbx_description
1 polymer ?
#
loop_
_entity_poly.entity_id
_entity_poly.type
_entity_poly.pdbx_seq_one_letter_code
_entity_poly.pdbx_strand_id
1 'polypeptide(L)'
;MRLSSPRTFRWVMVTLGLGAGALLLATGNPVVGLVIGGLALVRLVFLLSMERRRHRYRDRARPGRAGGDEPLLRSLARGQFEVAARAIGTSASDVRIEFANGHSIAEIATAHGVPVESVVAAVVADAAAKLDRAVADGTTTRVAADRFTARLPQWATRLVNRHRSDLRARAGAFR
;
A
#
# COMPACT_ATOMS: atom_id res chain seq x y z
N MET A 1 6.25 -2.61 41.64
CA MET A 1 6.75 -1.65 40.63
C MET A 1 6.47 -2.19 39.25
N ARG A 2 5.39 -1.70 38.59
CA ARG A 2 5.07 -2.10 37.21
C ARG A 2 5.80 -1.15 36.26
N LEU A 3 6.92 -1.59 35.72
CA LEU A 3 7.65 -0.89 34.67
C LEU A 3 6.89 -1.07 33.36
N SER A 4 6.23 -0.07 33.00
CA SER A 4 6.45 0.83 31.88
C SER A 4 5.92 0.35 30.53
N SER A 5 5.13 1.23 29.93
CA SER A 5 4.62 1.11 28.58
C SER A 5 5.77 0.95 27.55
N PRO A 6 5.56 0.22 26.45
CA PRO A 6 6.58 0.01 25.42
C PRO A 6 7.10 1.31 24.78
N ARG A 7 6.45 2.44 25.06
CA ARG A 7 6.88 3.78 24.61
C ARG A 7 8.08 4.31 25.37
N THR A 8 8.12 4.16 26.71
CA THR A 8 9.22 4.64 27.55
C THR A 8 10.51 3.89 27.28
N PHE A 9 10.46 2.57 27.04
CA PHE A 9 11.62 1.76 26.70
C PHE A 9 12.28 2.20 25.37
N ARG A 10 11.51 2.63 24.38
CA ARG A 10 12.01 3.09 23.08
C ARG A 10 12.78 4.42 23.19
N TRP A 11 12.31 5.36 24.01
CA TRP A 11 12.98 6.64 24.22
C TRP A 11 14.29 6.49 25.01
N VAL A 12 14.32 5.60 25.99
CA VAL A 12 15.54 5.29 26.77
C VAL A 12 16.64 4.73 25.87
N MET A 13 16.32 3.86 24.89
CA MET A 13 17.32 3.30 23.97
C MET A 13 17.87 4.34 22.98
N VAL A 14 17.05 5.32 22.55
CA VAL A 14 17.49 6.39 21.64
C VAL A 14 18.42 7.37 22.37
N THR A 15 18.10 7.75 23.60
CA THR A 15 18.94 8.65 24.40
C THR A 15 20.28 7.99 24.82
N LEU A 16 20.28 6.69 25.11
CA LEU A 16 21.50 5.93 25.37
C LEU A 16 22.43 5.85 24.15
N GLY A 17 21.86 5.64 22.94
CA GLY A 17 22.63 5.57 21.69
C GLY A 17 23.28 6.91 21.30
N LEU A 18 22.55 8.02 21.50
CA LEU A 18 23.06 9.38 21.24
C LEU A 18 24.13 9.77 22.27
N GLY A 19 23.95 9.41 23.55
CA GLY A 19 24.94 9.66 24.62
C GLY A 19 26.24 8.89 24.41
N ALA A 20 26.19 7.63 24.02
CA ALA A 20 27.37 6.81 23.72
C ALA A 20 28.14 7.33 22.49
N GLY A 21 27.44 7.81 21.45
CA GLY A 21 28.07 8.41 20.25
C GLY A 21 28.82 9.69 20.59
N ALA A 22 28.25 10.56 21.43
CA ALA A 22 28.89 11.81 21.88
C ALA A 22 30.11 11.55 22.76
N LEU A 23 30.05 10.55 23.64
CA LEU A 23 31.16 10.16 24.51
C LEU A 23 32.34 9.60 23.68
N LEU A 24 32.09 8.79 22.67
CA LEU A 24 33.12 8.24 21.78
C LEU A 24 33.77 9.31 20.88
N LEU A 25 33.04 10.35 20.48
CA LEU A 25 33.64 11.51 19.81
C LEU A 25 34.61 12.29 20.73
N ALA A 26 34.29 12.38 22.02
CA ALA A 26 35.15 13.06 23.03
C ALA A 26 36.40 12.27 23.40
N THR A 27 36.40 10.95 23.21
CA THR A 27 37.52 10.04 23.58
C THR A 27 38.54 9.77 22.46
N GLY A 28 38.49 10.54 21.33
CA GLY A 28 39.54 10.51 20.30
C GLY A 28 39.35 9.46 19.20
N ASN A 29 38.19 8.79 19.10
CA ASN A 29 37.87 7.89 18.00
C ASN A 29 36.71 8.44 17.12
N PRO A 30 36.97 9.50 16.29
CA PRO A 30 35.92 10.22 15.57
C PRO A 30 35.18 9.33 14.55
N VAL A 31 35.86 8.35 13.95
CA VAL A 31 35.28 7.47 12.93
C VAL A 31 34.19 6.55 13.53
N VAL A 32 34.47 5.96 14.68
CA VAL A 32 33.53 5.06 15.37
C VAL A 32 32.32 5.86 15.90
N GLY A 33 32.56 7.05 16.46
CA GLY A 33 31.51 7.94 16.94
C GLY A 33 30.57 8.40 15.82
N LEU A 34 31.10 8.67 14.61
CA LEU A 34 30.35 9.11 13.45
C LEU A 34 29.51 8.00 12.85
N VAL A 35 30.00 6.76 12.84
CA VAL A 35 29.24 5.58 12.37
C VAL A 35 28.09 5.25 13.31
N ILE A 36 28.33 5.25 14.62
CA ILE A 36 27.27 4.95 15.61
C ILE A 36 26.24 6.07 15.65
N GLY A 37 26.66 7.34 15.60
CA GLY A 37 25.78 8.50 15.53
C GLY A 37 24.94 8.51 14.24
N GLY A 38 25.53 8.19 13.09
CA GLY A 38 24.85 8.07 11.79
C GLY A 38 23.79 6.97 11.79
N LEU A 39 24.11 5.80 12.31
CA LEU A 39 23.15 4.69 12.45
C LEU A 39 21.98 5.03 13.38
N ALA A 40 22.26 5.71 14.49
CA ALA A 40 21.22 6.17 15.41
C ALA A 40 20.30 7.21 14.77
N LEU A 41 20.85 8.12 13.96
CA LEU A 41 20.09 9.14 13.24
C LEU A 41 19.22 8.53 12.13
N VAL A 42 19.74 7.60 11.34
CA VAL A 42 18.98 6.86 10.33
C VAL A 42 17.83 6.09 10.98
N ARG A 43 18.08 5.44 12.10
CA ARG A 43 17.05 4.71 12.86
C ARG A 43 15.98 5.66 13.43
N LEU A 44 16.38 6.83 13.90
CA LEU A 44 15.46 7.87 14.40
C LEU A 44 14.58 8.41 13.26
N VAL A 45 15.16 8.74 12.11
CA VAL A 45 14.42 9.20 10.92
C VAL A 45 13.45 8.12 10.42
N PHE A 46 13.89 6.86 10.44
CA PHE A 46 13.02 5.72 10.08
C PHE A 46 11.85 5.54 11.06
N LEU A 47 12.10 5.64 12.37
CA LEU A 47 11.06 5.56 13.40
C LEU A 47 10.08 6.74 13.31
N LEU A 48 10.56 7.96 13.11
CA LEU A 48 9.71 9.16 12.93
C LEU A 48 8.90 9.11 11.64
N SER A 49 9.44 8.57 10.55
CA SER A 49 8.70 8.38 9.29
C SER A 49 7.63 7.30 9.42
N MET A 50 7.88 6.22 10.15
CA MET A 50 6.84 5.23 10.47
C MET A 50 5.75 5.80 11.39
N GLU A 51 6.11 6.62 12.39
CA GLU A 51 5.16 7.25 13.29
C GLU A 51 4.28 8.29 12.57
N ARG A 52 4.87 9.11 11.68
CA ARG A 52 4.13 10.05 10.81
C ARG A 52 3.20 9.33 9.83
N ARG A 53 3.55 8.13 9.36
CA ARG A 53 2.66 7.29 8.56
C ARG A 53 1.51 6.74 9.39
N ARG A 54 1.74 6.31 10.64
CA ARG A 54 0.69 5.80 11.57
C ARG A 54 -0.30 6.89 12.00
N HIS A 55 0.14 8.13 12.25
CA HIS A 55 -0.74 9.24 12.62
C HIS A 55 -1.66 9.65 11.45
N ARG A 56 -1.15 9.74 10.23
CA ARG A 56 -1.98 10.03 9.05
C ARG A 56 -3.06 8.95 8.76
N TYR A 57 -2.85 7.73 9.20
CA TYR A 57 -3.82 6.64 9.05
C TYR A 57 -4.85 6.60 10.18
N ARG A 58 -4.46 6.96 11.42
CA ARG A 58 -5.33 6.91 12.60
C ARG A 58 -6.43 7.99 12.57
N ASP A 59 -6.17 9.15 11.99
CA ASP A 59 -7.17 10.22 11.83
C ASP A 59 -8.19 9.93 10.72
N ARG A 60 -7.88 8.99 9.80
CA ARG A 60 -8.82 8.51 8.77
C ARG A 60 -9.66 7.30 9.18
N ALA A 61 -9.30 6.63 10.24
CA ALA A 61 -10.04 5.48 10.78
C ALA A 61 -11.04 5.94 11.86
N ARG A 62 -11.96 6.86 11.55
CA ARG A 62 -13.18 7.04 12.34
C ARG A 62 -14.15 5.91 11.98
N PRO A 63 -14.44 4.97 12.90
CA PRO A 63 -15.49 3.98 12.70
C PRO A 63 -16.84 4.71 12.78
N GLY A 64 -17.54 4.83 11.65
CA GLY A 64 -18.91 5.36 11.73
C GLY A 64 -19.50 6.00 10.46
N ARG A 65 -18.84 5.95 9.32
CA ARG A 65 -19.47 6.33 8.05
C ARG A 65 -19.29 5.22 7.02
N ALA A 66 -20.36 4.92 6.28
CA ALA A 66 -20.46 3.91 5.22
C ALA A 66 -19.51 4.11 4.01
N GLY A 67 -18.34 4.72 4.23
CA GLY A 67 -17.25 4.97 3.28
C GLY A 67 -15.93 4.30 3.65
N GLY A 68 -15.91 3.38 4.62
CA GLY A 68 -14.67 2.77 5.13
C GLY A 68 -13.87 1.95 4.12
N ASP A 69 -14.51 1.45 3.08
CA ASP A 69 -13.90 0.57 2.08
C ASP A 69 -13.29 1.35 0.88
N GLU A 70 -13.68 2.59 0.67
CA GLU A 70 -13.27 3.42 -0.48
C GLU A 70 -11.75 3.64 -0.60
N PRO A 71 -11.02 4.03 0.46
CA PRO A 71 -9.56 4.18 0.37
C PRO A 71 -8.85 2.84 0.13
N LEU A 72 -9.38 1.75 0.66
CA LEU A 72 -8.84 0.40 0.43
C LEU A 72 -9.06 -0.01 -1.02
N LEU A 73 -10.28 0.14 -1.56
CA LEU A 73 -10.59 -0.13 -2.97
C LEU A 73 -9.72 0.69 -3.93
N ARG A 74 -9.47 1.96 -3.63
CA ARG A 74 -8.54 2.78 -4.43
C ARG A 74 -7.10 2.26 -4.37
N SER A 75 -6.66 1.76 -3.23
CA SER A 75 -5.32 1.18 -3.08
C SER A 75 -5.20 -0.13 -3.86
N LEU A 76 -6.23 -0.97 -3.84
CA LEU A 76 -6.28 -2.22 -4.60
C LEU A 76 -6.34 -1.96 -6.12
N ALA A 77 -7.10 -0.94 -6.54
CA ALA A 77 -7.20 -0.57 -7.96
C ALA A 77 -5.92 0.10 -8.50
N ARG A 78 -4.99 0.51 -7.63
CA ARG A 78 -3.73 1.13 -8.07
C ARG A 78 -2.81 0.08 -8.66
N GLY A 79 -2.26 0.34 -9.85
CA GLY A 79 -1.37 -0.58 -10.55
C GLY A 79 -2.08 -1.69 -11.33
N GLN A 80 -3.40 -1.63 -11.47
CA GLN A 80 -4.16 -2.65 -12.22
C GLN A 80 -3.75 -2.78 -13.68
N PHE A 81 -3.35 -1.68 -14.33
CA PHE A 81 -2.87 -1.71 -15.71
C PHE A 81 -1.53 -2.44 -15.84
N GLU A 82 -0.65 -2.31 -14.87
CA GLU A 82 0.61 -3.04 -14.80
C GLU A 82 0.39 -4.55 -14.61
N VAL A 83 -0.59 -4.91 -13.78
CA VAL A 83 -0.96 -6.32 -13.55
C VAL A 83 -1.60 -6.90 -14.81
N ALA A 84 -2.55 -6.20 -15.41
CA ALA A 84 -3.22 -6.60 -16.64
C ALA A 84 -2.21 -6.74 -17.79
N ALA A 85 -1.33 -5.76 -17.98
CA ALA A 85 -0.31 -5.77 -19.02
C ALA A 85 0.62 -6.99 -18.92
N ARG A 86 1.07 -7.34 -17.71
CA ARG A 86 1.87 -8.54 -17.47
C ARG A 86 1.10 -9.83 -17.79
N ALA A 87 -0.19 -9.89 -17.43
CA ALA A 87 -1.02 -11.06 -17.71
C ALA A 87 -1.32 -11.22 -19.21
N ILE A 88 -1.44 -10.10 -19.93
CA ILE A 88 -1.71 -10.06 -21.38
C ILE A 88 -0.43 -10.25 -22.19
N GLY A 89 0.76 -9.94 -21.62
CA GLY A 89 2.04 -10.00 -22.34
C GLY A 89 2.32 -8.72 -23.14
N THR A 90 1.79 -7.57 -22.73
CA THR A 90 1.97 -6.26 -23.39
C THR A 90 2.51 -5.20 -22.42
N SER A 91 2.68 -3.97 -22.88
CA SER A 91 3.10 -2.87 -22.01
C SER A 91 1.94 -2.22 -21.27
N ALA A 92 2.18 -1.70 -20.06
CA ALA A 92 1.16 -0.97 -19.31
C ALA A 92 0.74 0.34 -20.00
N SER A 93 1.59 0.92 -20.84
CA SER A 93 1.27 2.08 -21.66
C SER A 93 0.24 1.74 -22.73
N ASP A 94 0.41 0.60 -23.42
CA ASP A 94 -0.52 0.18 -24.46
C ASP A 94 -1.89 -0.13 -23.87
N VAL A 95 -1.95 -0.86 -22.77
CA VAL A 95 -3.22 -1.10 -22.05
C VAL A 95 -3.90 0.21 -21.64
N ARG A 96 -3.15 1.24 -21.22
CA ARG A 96 -3.73 2.55 -20.86
C ARG A 96 -4.24 3.30 -22.08
N ILE A 97 -3.54 3.22 -23.22
CA ILE A 97 -3.95 3.85 -24.48
C ILE A 97 -5.25 3.21 -24.98
N GLU A 98 -5.30 1.88 -25.05
CA GLU A 98 -6.49 1.16 -25.48
C GLU A 98 -7.69 1.41 -24.55
N PHE A 99 -7.47 1.43 -23.23
CA PHE A 99 -8.48 1.80 -22.26
C PHE A 99 -8.95 3.27 -22.44
N ALA A 100 -8.05 4.18 -22.80
CA ALA A 100 -8.39 5.57 -23.09
C ALA A 100 -9.21 5.70 -24.39
N ASN A 101 -8.99 4.82 -25.36
CA ASN A 101 -9.76 4.70 -26.61
C ASN A 101 -11.16 4.12 -26.39
N GLY A 102 -11.44 3.58 -25.19
CA GLY A 102 -12.77 3.11 -24.81
C GLY A 102 -12.86 1.59 -24.61
N HIS A 103 -11.81 0.85 -24.90
CA HIS A 103 -11.79 -0.61 -24.69
C HIS A 103 -11.69 -0.94 -23.20
N SER A 104 -12.36 -2.02 -22.77
CA SER A 104 -12.17 -2.62 -21.47
C SER A 104 -10.90 -3.48 -21.44
N ILE A 105 -10.37 -3.76 -20.24
CA ILE A 105 -9.22 -4.68 -20.10
C ILE A 105 -9.56 -6.09 -20.65
N ALA A 106 -10.84 -6.52 -20.51
CA ALA A 106 -11.31 -7.80 -21.06
C ALA A 106 -11.22 -7.83 -22.59
N GLU A 107 -11.65 -6.76 -23.28
CA GLU A 107 -11.58 -6.66 -24.74
C GLU A 107 -10.12 -6.64 -25.21
N ILE A 108 -9.24 -5.91 -24.50
CA ILE A 108 -7.80 -5.88 -24.80
C ILE A 108 -7.20 -7.29 -24.64
N ALA A 109 -7.52 -8.01 -23.56
CA ALA A 109 -7.06 -9.39 -23.36
C ALA A 109 -7.51 -10.31 -24.50
N THR A 110 -8.79 -10.22 -24.88
CA THR A 110 -9.36 -11.01 -25.99
C THR A 110 -8.67 -10.69 -27.32
N ALA A 111 -8.39 -9.41 -27.61
CA ALA A 111 -7.69 -8.99 -28.82
C ALA A 111 -6.26 -9.54 -28.88
N HIS A 112 -5.63 -9.77 -27.74
CA HIS A 112 -4.31 -10.40 -27.61
C HIS A 112 -4.37 -11.94 -27.48
N GLY A 113 -5.56 -12.55 -27.61
CA GLY A 113 -5.73 -14.01 -27.53
C GLY A 113 -5.56 -14.58 -26.11
N VAL A 114 -5.66 -13.73 -25.07
CA VAL A 114 -5.50 -14.14 -23.67
C VAL A 114 -6.89 -14.32 -23.05
N PRO A 115 -7.15 -15.47 -22.38
CA PRO A 115 -8.40 -15.68 -21.65
C PRO A 115 -8.62 -14.61 -20.58
N VAL A 116 -9.81 -14.02 -20.56
CA VAL A 116 -10.19 -12.96 -19.60
C VAL A 116 -10.04 -13.44 -18.15
N GLU A 117 -10.34 -14.72 -17.92
CA GLU A 117 -10.23 -15.38 -16.61
C GLU A 117 -8.81 -15.36 -16.07
N SER A 118 -7.80 -15.49 -16.95
CA SER A 118 -6.37 -15.41 -16.57
C SER A 118 -6.02 -14.02 -16.06
N VAL A 119 -6.54 -12.97 -16.72
CA VAL A 119 -6.33 -11.58 -16.29
C VAL A 119 -7.07 -11.31 -14.97
N VAL A 120 -8.30 -11.80 -14.82
CA VAL A 120 -9.06 -11.71 -13.57
C VAL A 120 -8.31 -12.40 -12.44
N ALA A 121 -7.78 -13.61 -12.66
CA ALA A 121 -7.01 -14.34 -11.66
C ALA A 121 -5.75 -13.58 -11.23
N ALA A 122 -5.02 -12.98 -12.19
CA ALA A 122 -3.84 -12.15 -11.90
C ALA A 122 -4.20 -10.91 -11.05
N VAL A 123 -5.31 -10.24 -11.35
CA VAL A 123 -5.80 -9.08 -10.58
C VAL A 123 -6.23 -9.50 -9.17
N VAL A 124 -6.89 -10.65 -9.01
CA VAL A 124 -7.26 -11.20 -7.70
C VAL A 124 -6.03 -11.52 -6.86
N ALA A 125 -5.02 -12.17 -7.45
CA ALA A 125 -3.78 -12.51 -6.76
C ALA A 125 -3.01 -11.28 -6.27
N ASP A 126 -2.89 -10.25 -7.13
CA ASP A 126 -2.24 -8.97 -6.75
C ASP A 126 -3.01 -8.26 -5.63
N ALA A 127 -4.35 -8.23 -5.72
CA ALA A 127 -5.19 -7.62 -4.69
C ALA A 127 -5.09 -8.36 -3.35
N ALA A 128 -5.08 -9.69 -3.35
CA ALA A 128 -4.89 -10.51 -2.15
C ALA A 128 -3.53 -10.22 -1.50
N ALA A 129 -2.45 -10.19 -2.28
CA ALA A 129 -1.12 -9.84 -1.78
C ALA A 129 -1.05 -8.42 -1.20
N LYS A 130 -1.78 -7.45 -1.77
CA LYS A 130 -1.89 -6.09 -1.22
C LYS A 130 -2.66 -6.06 0.10
N LEU A 131 -3.72 -6.86 0.24
CA LEU A 131 -4.47 -7.01 1.49
C LEU A 131 -3.60 -7.61 2.61
N ASP A 132 -2.84 -8.66 2.31
CA ASP A 132 -1.93 -9.27 3.29
C ASP A 132 -0.85 -8.29 3.76
N ARG A 133 -0.27 -7.51 2.84
CA ARG A 133 0.65 -6.43 3.22
C ARG A 133 -0.02 -5.37 4.08
N ALA A 134 -1.25 -4.98 3.75
CA ALA A 134 -2.01 -4.00 4.53
C ALA A 134 -2.31 -4.50 5.95
N VAL A 135 -2.53 -5.80 6.14
CA VAL A 135 -2.66 -6.44 7.46
C VAL A 135 -1.33 -6.46 8.19
N ALA A 136 -0.23 -6.86 7.52
CA ALA A 136 1.10 -6.88 8.11
C ALA A 136 1.58 -5.48 8.56
N ASP A 137 1.25 -4.45 7.76
CA ASP A 137 1.54 -3.05 8.07
C ASP A 137 0.58 -2.43 9.12
N GLY A 138 -0.44 -3.17 9.55
CA GLY A 138 -1.46 -2.70 10.50
C GLY A 138 -2.34 -1.59 9.94
N THR A 139 -2.44 -1.45 8.62
CA THR A 139 -3.29 -0.45 7.94
C THR A 139 -4.71 -0.93 7.76
N THR A 140 -4.94 -2.25 7.83
CA THR A 140 -6.26 -2.87 7.90
C THR A 140 -6.25 -4.01 8.92
N THR A 141 -7.43 -4.45 9.33
CA THR A 141 -7.57 -5.62 10.23
C THR A 141 -7.71 -6.91 9.41
N ARG A 142 -7.31 -8.06 9.98
CA ARG A 142 -7.52 -9.36 9.33
C ARG A 142 -8.99 -9.58 8.98
N VAL A 143 -9.91 -9.28 9.89
CA VAL A 143 -11.37 -9.42 9.67
C VAL A 143 -11.85 -8.59 8.48
N ALA A 144 -11.35 -7.36 8.32
CA ALA A 144 -11.68 -6.52 7.17
C ALA A 144 -11.07 -7.09 5.88
N ALA A 145 -9.82 -7.55 5.91
CA ALA A 145 -9.16 -8.18 4.77
C ALA A 145 -9.91 -9.44 4.30
N ASP A 146 -10.30 -10.32 5.22
CA ASP A 146 -11.02 -11.57 4.90
C ASP A 146 -12.38 -11.29 4.24
N ARG A 147 -13.12 -10.27 4.73
CA ARG A 147 -14.37 -9.82 4.07
C ARG A 147 -14.14 -9.33 2.64
N PHE A 148 -13.02 -8.67 2.38
CA PHE A 148 -12.65 -8.23 1.04
C PHE A 148 -12.25 -9.41 0.17
N THR A 149 -11.44 -10.33 0.69
CA THR A 149 -10.97 -11.51 -0.03
C THR A 149 -12.13 -12.32 -0.60
N ALA A 150 -13.20 -12.50 0.15
CA ALA A 150 -14.42 -13.18 -0.31
C ALA A 150 -15.09 -12.49 -1.52
N ARG A 151 -14.86 -11.19 -1.73
CA ARG A 151 -15.47 -10.40 -2.80
C ARG A 151 -14.52 -10.09 -3.95
N LEU A 152 -13.23 -10.43 -3.81
CA LEU A 152 -12.21 -10.13 -4.81
C LEU A 152 -12.55 -10.65 -6.21
N PRO A 153 -13.04 -11.89 -6.41
CA PRO A 153 -13.34 -12.37 -7.76
C PRO A 153 -14.39 -11.51 -8.47
N GLN A 154 -15.49 -11.19 -7.79
CA GLN A 154 -16.54 -10.34 -8.34
C GLN A 154 -16.08 -8.91 -8.59
N TRP A 155 -15.23 -8.37 -7.70
CA TRP A 155 -14.66 -7.04 -7.85
C TRP A 155 -13.69 -7.00 -9.05
N ALA A 156 -12.80 -7.99 -9.19
CA ALA A 156 -11.84 -8.07 -10.29
C ALA A 156 -12.56 -8.23 -11.65
N THR A 157 -13.57 -9.11 -11.73
CA THR A 157 -14.39 -9.27 -12.94
C THR A 157 -15.04 -7.95 -13.35
N ARG A 158 -15.66 -7.22 -12.42
CA ARG A 158 -16.23 -5.90 -12.70
C ARG A 158 -15.19 -4.87 -13.12
N LEU A 159 -13.99 -4.94 -12.53
CA LEU A 159 -12.89 -4.04 -12.85
C LEU A 159 -12.39 -4.27 -14.28
N VAL A 160 -12.15 -5.52 -14.65
CA VAL A 160 -11.62 -5.92 -15.98
C VAL A 160 -12.60 -5.64 -17.10
N ASN A 161 -13.91 -5.78 -16.84
CA ASN A 161 -14.97 -5.50 -17.82
C ASN A 161 -15.42 -4.02 -17.86
N ARG A 162 -14.83 -3.13 -17.08
CA ARG A 162 -15.23 -1.73 -17.00
C ARG A 162 -14.69 -0.93 -18.18
N HIS A 163 -15.53 -0.09 -18.77
CA HIS A 163 -15.18 0.89 -19.80
C HIS A 163 -14.91 2.26 -19.18
N ARG A 164 -14.15 3.09 -19.90
CA ARG A 164 -13.87 4.48 -19.49
C ARG A 164 -15.14 5.33 -19.41
N SER A 165 -16.11 5.08 -20.29
CA SER A 165 -17.43 5.74 -20.28
C SER A 165 -18.15 5.59 -18.95
N ASP A 166 -18.10 4.41 -18.31
CA ASP A 166 -18.75 4.13 -17.03
C ASP A 166 -18.15 4.97 -15.89
N LEU A 167 -16.86 5.25 -15.97
CA LEU A 167 -16.17 6.12 -15.00
C LEU A 167 -16.61 7.57 -15.13
N ARG A 168 -16.81 8.06 -16.38
CA ARG A 168 -17.28 9.43 -16.66
C ARG A 168 -18.74 9.62 -16.25
N ALA A 169 -19.60 8.65 -16.56
CA ALA A 169 -21.02 8.68 -16.19
C ALA A 169 -21.19 8.80 -14.66
N ARG A 170 -20.42 8.03 -13.88
CA ARG A 170 -20.44 8.10 -12.41
C ARG A 170 -19.91 9.43 -11.88
N ALA A 171 -18.86 10.00 -12.45
CA ALA A 171 -18.32 11.29 -12.05
C ALA A 171 -19.29 12.45 -12.34
N GLY A 172 -20.10 12.35 -13.40
CA GLY A 172 -21.13 13.33 -13.73
C GLY A 172 -22.39 13.29 -12.84
N ALA A 173 -22.71 12.11 -12.28
CA ALA A 173 -23.86 11.93 -11.41
C ALA A 173 -23.71 12.53 -9.98
N PHE A 174 -22.51 13.00 -9.62
CA PHE A 174 -22.18 13.64 -8.33
C PHE A 174 -22.04 15.17 -8.42
N ARG A 175 -22.41 15.76 -9.55
CA ARG A 175 -22.51 17.23 -9.73
C ARG A 175 -23.98 17.69 -9.71
#